data_ec66b091dc277c0f06bf72bb2fb1fadd
#
_entry.id   ec66b091dc277c0f06bf72bb2fb1fadd
#
_cell.length_a   1.000
_cell.length_b   1.000
_cell.length_c   1.000
_cell.angle_alpha   90.00
_cell.angle_beta   90.00
_cell.angle_gamma   90.00
#
_symmetry.space_group_name_H-M   'P 1'
#
loop_
_entity.id
_entity.type
_entity.pdbx_description
1 polymer ?
#
loop_
_entity_poly.entity_id
_entity_poly.type
_entity_poly.pdbx_seq_one_letter_code
_entity_poly.pdbx_strand_id
1 'polypeptide(L)'
;MTLIHPTAVIDPKAELDSSVKVGPYSIIGPNVQIGANTEIGPHVVINGHTTIGENNRIFQFASLGEIPQDKKYRDEPTKLIIGNGNTIREFTTFNLGTVTGIGETRIGDDNWIMAYCHLAHDCVVGNHTIFANNASLAGHVTIGDYVVLGGYTLVFQFCQIGDYAMTAFAAGVHKDVPPYFMAAGYRVEPAGLNSEGMRRNGFTAEQIASVKDAYKTIYHRGIPFEEAKAEILKRAETQSELAVFKDFFAQSTRGIIR
;
A
#
# COMPACT_ATOMS: atom_id res chain seq x y z
N MET A 1 18.02 -15.21 -26.92
CA MET A 1 16.88 -15.89 -26.28
C MET A 1 15.74 -14.89 -26.30
N THR A 2 14.54 -15.28 -26.69
CA THR A 2 13.36 -14.42 -26.60
C THR A 2 13.05 -14.17 -25.12
N LEU A 3 12.82 -12.91 -24.75
CA LEU A 3 12.49 -12.53 -23.36
C LEU A 3 11.07 -13.00 -22.96
N ILE A 4 10.24 -13.31 -23.98
CA ILE A 4 8.87 -13.80 -23.78
C ILE A 4 8.84 -15.31 -24.06
N HIS A 5 8.35 -16.08 -23.09
CA HIS A 5 8.23 -17.53 -23.24
C HIS A 5 7.16 -17.88 -24.31
N PRO A 6 7.40 -18.87 -25.20
CA PRO A 6 6.48 -19.16 -26.32
C PRO A 6 5.10 -19.67 -25.92
N THR A 7 4.90 -20.08 -24.66
CA THR A 7 3.58 -20.46 -24.12
C THR A 7 2.88 -19.33 -23.38
N ALA A 8 3.47 -18.12 -23.29
CA ALA A 8 2.79 -16.96 -22.78
C ALA A 8 1.74 -16.48 -23.79
N VAL A 9 0.58 -16.05 -23.30
CA VAL A 9 -0.52 -15.51 -24.10
C VAL A 9 -0.56 -14.01 -23.90
N ILE A 10 -0.13 -13.26 -24.90
CA ILE A 10 -0.10 -11.78 -24.84
C ILE A 10 -1.05 -11.26 -25.91
N ASP A 11 -2.01 -10.43 -25.48
CA ASP A 11 -2.92 -9.78 -26.43
C ASP A 11 -2.12 -8.84 -27.36
N PRO A 12 -2.41 -8.80 -28.67
CA PRO A 12 -1.71 -7.92 -29.61
C PRO A 12 -1.83 -6.41 -29.31
N LYS A 13 -2.77 -6.00 -28.48
CA LYS A 13 -2.95 -4.61 -28.04
C LYS A 13 -2.19 -4.28 -26.76
N ALA A 14 -1.62 -5.27 -26.08
CA ALA A 14 -0.78 -5.01 -24.91
C ALA A 14 0.52 -4.31 -25.33
N GLU A 15 0.94 -3.34 -24.54
CA GLU A 15 2.14 -2.56 -24.78
C GLU A 15 3.22 -2.95 -23.77
N LEU A 16 4.21 -3.72 -24.22
CA LEU A 16 5.34 -4.17 -23.40
C LEU A 16 6.63 -3.55 -23.92
N ASP A 17 7.45 -2.98 -23.01
CA ASP A 17 8.81 -2.59 -23.37
C ASP A 17 9.61 -3.82 -23.85
N SER A 18 10.52 -3.60 -24.78
CA SER A 18 11.32 -4.68 -25.40
C SER A 18 12.19 -5.48 -24.42
N SER A 19 12.46 -4.94 -23.23
CA SER A 19 13.25 -5.57 -22.16
C SER A 19 12.39 -6.41 -21.17
N VAL A 20 11.07 -6.39 -21.29
CA VAL A 20 10.15 -7.13 -20.41
C VAL A 20 10.34 -8.64 -20.59
N LYS A 21 10.44 -9.35 -19.48
CA LYS A 21 10.51 -10.83 -19.47
C LYS A 21 9.15 -11.39 -19.04
N VAL A 22 8.65 -12.37 -19.79
CA VAL A 22 7.39 -13.05 -19.47
C VAL A 22 7.59 -14.56 -19.42
N GLY A 23 7.28 -15.12 -18.25
CA GLY A 23 7.38 -16.57 -18.00
C GLY A 23 6.29 -17.40 -18.68
N PRO A 24 6.40 -18.73 -18.65
CA PRO A 24 5.47 -19.64 -19.29
C PRO A 24 4.05 -19.53 -18.72
N TYR A 25 3.07 -19.72 -19.61
CA TYR A 25 1.62 -19.76 -19.28
C TYR A 25 1.07 -18.50 -18.61
N SER A 26 1.78 -17.37 -18.70
CA SER A 26 1.25 -16.07 -18.23
C SER A 26 0.34 -15.47 -19.29
N ILE A 27 -0.69 -14.75 -18.84
CA ILE A 27 -1.71 -14.12 -19.67
C ILE A 27 -1.64 -12.60 -19.45
N ILE A 28 -1.49 -11.85 -20.54
CA ILE A 28 -1.45 -10.38 -20.56
C ILE A 28 -2.60 -9.87 -21.43
N GLY A 29 -3.54 -9.15 -20.85
CA GLY A 29 -4.74 -8.63 -21.51
C GLY A 29 -4.51 -7.40 -22.39
N PRO A 30 -5.54 -6.95 -23.15
CA PRO A 30 -5.39 -5.98 -24.25
C PRO A 30 -5.10 -4.53 -23.82
N ASN A 31 -5.40 -4.13 -22.58
CA ASN A 31 -5.23 -2.76 -22.11
C ASN A 31 -4.10 -2.66 -21.06
N VAL A 32 -3.14 -3.58 -21.15
CA VAL A 32 -2.02 -3.67 -20.23
C VAL A 32 -0.79 -2.98 -20.80
N GLN A 33 -0.14 -2.14 -19.99
CA GLN A 33 1.12 -1.48 -20.33
C GLN A 33 2.18 -1.87 -19.29
N ILE A 34 3.38 -2.28 -19.74
CA ILE A 34 4.46 -2.75 -18.85
C ILE A 34 5.78 -2.08 -19.23
N GLY A 35 6.36 -1.37 -18.27
CA GLY A 35 7.62 -0.64 -18.38
C GLY A 35 8.86 -1.54 -18.39
N ALA A 36 9.99 -0.91 -18.69
CA ALA A 36 11.28 -1.54 -18.94
C ALA A 36 11.76 -2.44 -17.77
N ASN A 37 12.48 -3.51 -18.12
CA ASN A 37 13.12 -4.44 -17.18
C ASN A 37 12.19 -5.13 -16.18
N THR A 38 10.87 -5.06 -16.37
CA THR A 38 9.91 -5.78 -15.51
C THR A 38 9.93 -7.26 -15.83
N GLU A 39 10.00 -8.09 -14.78
CA GLU A 39 10.03 -9.55 -14.87
C GLU A 39 8.71 -10.14 -14.38
N ILE A 40 8.03 -10.89 -15.25
CA ILE A 40 6.77 -11.57 -14.97
C ILE A 40 7.06 -13.07 -14.90
N GLY A 41 6.79 -13.68 -13.75
CA GLY A 41 6.94 -15.11 -13.50
C GLY A 41 5.96 -15.96 -14.32
N PRO A 42 5.98 -17.28 -14.17
CA PRO A 42 5.04 -18.18 -14.83
C PRO A 42 3.62 -18.06 -14.22
N HIS A 43 2.60 -18.37 -15.03
CA HIS A 43 1.20 -18.41 -14.55
C HIS A 43 0.70 -17.11 -13.90
N VAL A 44 1.21 -15.96 -14.30
CA VAL A 44 0.70 -14.64 -13.88
C VAL A 44 -0.42 -14.22 -14.82
N VAL A 45 -1.47 -13.63 -14.27
CA VAL A 45 -2.56 -13.03 -15.04
C VAL A 45 -2.59 -11.53 -14.79
N ILE A 46 -2.49 -10.74 -15.88
CA ILE A 46 -2.59 -9.27 -15.84
C ILE A 46 -3.67 -8.85 -16.81
N ASN A 47 -4.74 -8.24 -16.29
CA ASN A 47 -5.93 -7.85 -17.05
C ASN A 47 -6.30 -6.38 -16.84
N GLY A 48 -7.43 -5.99 -17.41
CA GLY A 48 -8.03 -4.66 -17.26
C GLY A 48 -7.13 -3.54 -17.78
N HIS A 49 -7.46 -2.31 -17.43
CA HIS A 49 -6.63 -1.14 -17.74
C HIS A 49 -5.50 -1.03 -16.71
N THR A 50 -4.47 -1.86 -16.86
CA THR A 50 -3.36 -1.98 -15.92
C THR A 50 -2.08 -1.39 -16.49
N THR A 51 -1.50 -0.44 -15.77
CA THR A 51 -0.18 0.12 -16.07
C THR A 51 0.80 -0.32 -14.99
N ILE A 52 1.91 -0.93 -15.40
CA ILE A 52 3.01 -1.36 -14.54
C ILE A 52 4.27 -0.62 -14.98
N GLY A 53 4.95 0.03 -14.05
CA GLY A 53 6.20 0.75 -14.30
C GLY A 53 7.39 -0.17 -14.57
N GLU A 54 8.57 0.34 -14.30
CA GLU A 54 9.85 -0.29 -14.63
C GLU A 54 10.39 -1.13 -13.45
N ASN A 55 11.28 -2.09 -13.75
CA ASN A 55 12.07 -2.85 -12.78
C ASN A 55 11.23 -3.63 -11.74
N ASN A 56 9.98 -3.95 -12.04
CA ASN A 56 9.13 -4.73 -11.16
C ASN A 56 9.43 -6.23 -11.27
N ARG A 57 9.21 -6.98 -10.20
CA ARG A 57 9.29 -8.45 -10.16
C ARG A 57 7.96 -9.03 -9.70
N ILE A 58 7.28 -9.73 -10.59
CA ILE A 58 5.95 -10.31 -10.35
C ILE A 58 6.09 -11.83 -10.37
N PHE A 59 5.78 -12.46 -9.25
CA PHE A 59 5.93 -13.89 -9.06
C PHE A 59 4.70 -14.67 -9.51
N GLN A 60 4.86 -15.96 -9.66
CA GLN A 60 3.85 -16.89 -10.16
C GLN A 60 2.51 -16.81 -9.41
N PHE A 61 1.44 -17.03 -10.16
CA PHE A 61 0.06 -17.04 -9.66
C PHE A 61 -0.45 -15.70 -9.10
N ALA A 62 0.24 -14.59 -9.38
CA ALA A 62 -0.32 -13.26 -9.12
C ALA A 62 -1.45 -12.95 -10.12
N SER A 63 -2.52 -12.29 -9.64
CA SER A 63 -3.64 -11.82 -10.44
C SER A 63 -3.77 -10.30 -10.28
N LEU A 64 -3.41 -9.55 -11.31
CA LEU A 64 -3.32 -8.09 -11.27
C LEU A 64 -4.29 -7.47 -12.28
N GLY A 65 -5.08 -6.49 -11.82
CA GLY A 65 -6.01 -5.76 -12.67
C GLY A 65 -7.31 -6.53 -12.99
N GLU A 66 -7.68 -7.49 -12.16
CA GLU A 66 -8.98 -8.13 -12.26
C GLU A 66 -10.08 -7.19 -11.77
N ILE A 67 -11.31 -7.43 -12.23
CA ILE A 67 -12.48 -6.61 -11.86
C ILE A 67 -12.64 -6.55 -10.34
N PRO A 68 -13.15 -5.42 -9.79
CA PRO A 68 -13.45 -5.30 -8.37
C PRO A 68 -14.43 -6.37 -7.87
N GLN A 69 -14.23 -6.85 -6.66
CA GLN A 69 -15.16 -7.76 -5.99
C GLN A 69 -16.40 -7.02 -5.42
N ASP A 70 -16.69 -5.85 -5.95
CA ASP A 70 -17.87 -5.06 -5.60
C ASP A 70 -19.03 -5.42 -6.54
N LYS A 71 -20.16 -5.87 -5.99
CA LYS A 71 -21.38 -6.22 -6.74
C LYS A 71 -21.99 -5.03 -7.52
N LYS A 72 -21.57 -3.81 -7.26
CA LYS A 72 -22.03 -2.60 -7.96
C LYS A 72 -21.25 -2.34 -9.25
N TYR A 73 -20.07 -2.91 -9.41
CA TYR A 73 -19.23 -2.74 -10.59
C TYR A 73 -19.95 -3.24 -11.86
N ARG A 74 -19.84 -2.50 -12.97
CA ARG A 74 -20.54 -2.75 -14.25
C ARG A 74 -19.60 -2.68 -15.44
N ASP A 75 -18.39 -3.22 -15.30
CA ASP A 75 -17.35 -3.24 -16.34
C ASP A 75 -16.91 -1.84 -16.81
N GLU A 76 -16.92 -0.87 -15.90
CA GLU A 76 -16.41 0.48 -16.17
C GLU A 76 -14.90 0.45 -16.39
N PRO A 77 -14.35 1.34 -17.25
CA PRO A 77 -12.92 1.36 -17.60
C PRO A 77 -12.05 2.02 -16.51
N THR A 78 -12.12 1.49 -15.30
CA THR A 78 -11.31 1.88 -14.17
C THR A 78 -9.92 1.23 -14.24
N LYS A 79 -8.98 1.66 -13.40
CA LYS A 79 -7.55 1.39 -13.60
C LYS A 79 -6.90 0.68 -12.41
N LEU A 80 -5.80 -0.02 -12.71
CA LEU A 80 -4.76 -0.39 -11.75
C LEU A 80 -3.44 0.26 -12.20
N ILE A 81 -2.77 0.99 -11.30
CA ILE A 81 -1.50 1.63 -11.56
C ILE A 81 -0.48 1.11 -10.56
N ILE A 82 0.61 0.52 -11.05
CA ILE A 82 1.73 0.02 -10.26
C ILE A 82 2.98 0.80 -10.68
N GLY A 83 3.67 1.40 -9.74
CA GLY A 83 4.91 2.14 -9.94
C GLY A 83 6.11 1.24 -10.27
N ASN A 84 7.28 1.64 -9.85
CA ASN A 84 8.55 1.02 -10.23
C ASN A 84 9.15 0.21 -9.08
N GLY A 85 10.03 -0.74 -9.39
CA GLY A 85 10.86 -1.43 -8.41
C GLY A 85 10.13 -2.36 -7.43
N ASN A 86 8.83 -2.60 -7.62
CA ASN A 86 8.05 -3.41 -6.71
C ASN A 86 8.37 -4.90 -6.84
N THR A 87 8.38 -5.59 -5.71
CA THR A 87 8.38 -7.06 -5.65
C THR A 87 7.01 -7.55 -5.20
N ILE A 88 6.30 -8.24 -6.11
CA ILE A 88 4.95 -8.75 -5.90
C ILE A 88 5.02 -10.27 -5.89
N ARG A 89 4.80 -10.88 -4.72
CA ARG A 89 4.96 -12.30 -4.50
C ARG A 89 3.72 -13.10 -4.92
N GLU A 90 3.82 -14.39 -4.74
CA GLU A 90 2.89 -15.42 -5.21
C GLU A 90 1.47 -15.21 -4.66
N PHE A 91 0.48 -15.54 -5.48
CA PHE A 91 -0.94 -15.54 -5.09
C PHE A 91 -1.47 -14.18 -4.59
N THR A 92 -0.81 -13.08 -4.95
CA THR A 92 -1.34 -11.74 -4.65
C THR A 92 -2.48 -11.40 -5.62
N THR A 93 -3.43 -10.60 -5.16
CA THR A 93 -4.55 -10.12 -5.99
C THR A 93 -4.73 -8.62 -5.83
N PHE A 94 -4.68 -7.88 -6.95
CA PHE A 94 -4.92 -6.43 -6.98
C PHE A 94 -6.07 -6.15 -7.94
N ASN A 95 -7.13 -5.52 -7.44
CA ASN A 95 -8.29 -5.19 -8.25
C ASN A 95 -8.18 -3.78 -8.86
N LEU A 96 -8.91 -3.55 -9.95
CA LEU A 96 -9.13 -2.21 -10.52
C LEU A 96 -9.87 -1.31 -9.52
N GLY A 97 -9.87 0.01 -9.75
CA GLY A 97 -10.71 0.94 -9.02
C GLY A 97 -12.20 0.84 -9.39
N THR A 98 -13.03 1.71 -8.84
CA THR A 98 -14.46 1.83 -9.16
C THR A 98 -14.82 3.27 -9.50
N VAL A 99 -15.87 3.47 -10.31
CA VAL A 99 -16.37 4.83 -10.63
C VAL A 99 -17.04 5.51 -9.44
N THR A 100 -17.37 4.76 -8.40
CA THR A 100 -17.91 5.30 -7.14
C THR A 100 -16.81 5.70 -6.15
N GLY A 101 -15.56 5.35 -6.45
CA GLY A 101 -14.36 5.73 -5.74
C GLY A 101 -13.53 6.75 -6.53
N ILE A 102 -12.22 6.56 -6.52
CA ILE A 102 -11.27 7.41 -7.25
C ILE A 102 -11.03 6.94 -8.71
N GLY A 103 -11.65 5.85 -9.14
CA GLY A 103 -11.52 5.29 -10.47
C GLY A 103 -10.25 4.49 -10.71
N GLU A 104 -9.40 4.36 -9.71
CA GLU A 104 -8.14 3.61 -9.83
C GLU A 104 -7.71 2.99 -8.50
N THR A 105 -6.99 1.89 -8.57
CA THR A 105 -6.17 1.36 -7.47
C THR A 105 -4.73 1.69 -7.80
N ARG A 106 -3.98 2.26 -6.84
CA ARG A 106 -2.62 2.74 -7.06
C ARG A 106 -1.64 2.14 -6.05
N ILE A 107 -0.51 1.68 -6.56
CA ILE A 107 0.65 1.24 -5.78
C ILE A 107 1.84 2.07 -6.24
N GLY A 108 2.59 2.67 -5.30
CA GLY A 108 3.79 3.45 -5.56
C GLY A 108 5.02 2.61 -5.90
N ASP A 109 6.18 3.09 -5.52
CA ASP A 109 7.48 2.52 -5.89
C ASP A 109 8.11 1.71 -4.74
N ASP A 110 9.01 0.77 -5.10
CA ASP A 110 9.88 0.03 -4.19
C ASP A 110 9.17 -0.73 -3.05
N ASN A 111 7.96 -1.20 -3.29
CA ASN A 111 7.19 -1.95 -2.31
C ASN A 111 7.55 -3.44 -2.33
N TRP A 112 7.58 -4.05 -1.15
CA TRP A 112 7.78 -5.48 -0.94
C TRP A 112 6.49 -6.13 -0.47
N ILE A 113 5.77 -6.76 -1.40
CA ILE A 113 4.45 -7.35 -1.13
C ILE A 113 4.58 -8.87 -1.14
N MET A 114 4.46 -9.47 0.06
CA MET A 114 4.64 -10.92 0.24
C MET A 114 3.42 -11.70 -0.25
N ALA A 115 3.55 -13.03 -0.23
CA ALA A 115 2.55 -13.92 -0.79
C ALA A 115 1.18 -13.80 -0.11
N TYR A 116 0.13 -14.04 -0.90
CA TYR A 116 -1.29 -14.03 -0.50
C TYR A 116 -1.82 -12.67 -0.04
N CYS A 117 -1.16 -11.56 -0.37
CA CYS A 117 -1.69 -10.23 -0.09
C CYS A 117 -2.84 -9.87 -1.04
N HIS A 118 -3.80 -9.08 -0.55
CA HIS A 118 -4.93 -8.60 -1.34
C HIS A 118 -5.06 -7.08 -1.24
N LEU A 119 -5.20 -6.41 -2.38
CA LEU A 119 -5.56 -5.01 -2.49
C LEU A 119 -6.90 -4.91 -3.24
N ALA A 120 -7.95 -4.50 -2.52
CA ALA A 120 -9.24 -4.24 -3.13
C ALA A 120 -9.23 -2.91 -3.91
N HIS A 121 -10.35 -2.60 -4.53
CA HIS A 121 -10.55 -1.43 -5.36
C HIS A 121 -10.31 -0.10 -4.63
N ASP A 122 -9.84 0.91 -5.37
CA ASP A 122 -9.64 2.28 -4.89
C ASP A 122 -8.64 2.42 -3.73
N CYS A 123 -7.79 1.41 -3.50
CA CYS A 123 -6.69 1.50 -2.55
C CYS A 123 -5.58 2.38 -3.12
N VAL A 124 -4.95 3.17 -2.23
CA VAL A 124 -3.74 3.94 -2.54
C VAL A 124 -2.63 3.48 -1.60
N VAL A 125 -1.55 2.97 -2.16
CA VAL A 125 -0.36 2.53 -1.42
C VAL A 125 0.82 3.40 -1.82
N GLY A 126 1.52 3.95 -0.84
CA GLY A 126 2.72 4.76 -1.01
C GLY A 126 3.94 3.94 -1.45
N ASN A 127 5.11 4.42 -1.06
CA ASN A 127 6.40 3.87 -1.48
C ASN A 127 7.10 3.14 -0.34
N HIS A 128 8.03 2.23 -0.68
CA HIS A 128 8.89 1.52 0.27
C HIS A 128 8.13 0.75 1.36
N THR A 129 6.90 0.32 1.09
CA THR A 129 6.08 -0.41 2.06
C THR A 129 6.44 -1.90 2.09
N ILE A 130 6.18 -2.53 3.22
CA ILE A 130 6.31 -3.98 3.39
C ILE A 130 4.95 -4.55 3.81
N PHE A 131 4.40 -5.43 2.99
CA PHE A 131 3.19 -6.19 3.29
C PHE A 131 3.60 -7.63 3.58
N ALA A 132 3.56 -8.04 4.85
CA ALA A 132 3.81 -9.43 5.20
C ALA A 132 2.67 -10.33 4.73
N ASN A 133 2.92 -11.64 4.69
CA ASN A 133 2.00 -12.63 4.13
C ASN A 133 0.54 -12.45 4.62
N ASN A 134 -0.40 -12.56 3.69
CA ASN A 134 -1.84 -12.47 3.93
C ASN A 134 -2.34 -11.09 4.43
N ALA A 135 -1.53 -10.03 4.35
CA ALA A 135 -2.04 -8.70 4.61
C ALA A 135 -3.08 -8.32 3.54
N SER A 136 -4.22 -7.79 3.96
CA SER A 136 -5.34 -7.51 3.06
C SER A 136 -5.94 -6.13 3.32
N LEU A 137 -6.13 -5.38 2.25
CA LEU A 137 -6.77 -4.07 2.25
C LEU A 137 -8.17 -4.20 1.67
N ALA A 138 -9.19 -3.80 2.43
CA ALA A 138 -10.52 -3.57 1.87
C ALA A 138 -10.54 -2.30 1.00
N GLY A 139 -11.65 -2.02 0.30
CA GLY A 139 -11.74 -0.90 -0.61
C GLY A 139 -11.45 0.47 0.03
N HIS A 140 -10.88 1.39 -0.76
CA HIS A 140 -10.61 2.78 -0.37
C HIS A 140 -9.61 2.96 0.80
N VAL A 141 -8.76 1.99 1.05
CA VAL A 141 -7.70 2.09 2.06
C VAL A 141 -6.53 2.91 1.53
N THR A 142 -6.00 3.81 2.36
CA THR A 142 -4.78 4.56 2.06
C THR A 142 -3.64 4.13 2.98
N ILE A 143 -2.51 3.76 2.39
CA ILE A 143 -1.28 3.38 3.09
C ILE A 143 -0.20 4.39 2.71
N GLY A 144 0.43 5.00 3.70
CA GLY A 144 1.54 5.95 3.51
C GLY A 144 2.86 5.28 3.14
N ASP A 145 3.90 6.08 3.06
CA ASP A 145 5.25 5.62 2.74
C ASP A 145 5.88 4.87 3.94
N TYR A 146 6.75 3.90 3.64
CA TYR A 146 7.52 3.13 4.64
C TYR A 146 6.66 2.38 5.67
N VAL A 147 5.39 2.13 5.38
CA VAL A 147 4.50 1.37 6.26
C VAL A 147 4.87 -0.11 6.25
N VAL A 148 4.84 -0.73 7.42
CA VAL A 148 5.01 -2.18 7.56
C VAL A 148 3.71 -2.81 8.06
N LEU A 149 3.07 -3.63 7.23
CA LEU A 149 1.93 -4.44 7.64
C LEU A 149 2.40 -5.82 8.09
N GLY A 150 2.15 -6.16 9.35
CA GLY A 150 2.40 -7.50 9.89
C GLY A 150 1.57 -8.57 9.19
N GLY A 151 2.01 -9.83 9.23
CA GLY A 151 1.28 -10.93 8.60
C GLY A 151 -0.16 -11.03 9.10
N TYR A 152 -1.08 -11.34 8.20
CA TYR A 152 -2.53 -11.39 8.48
C TYR A 152 -3.12 -10.05 8.98
N THR A 153 -2.50 -8.93 8.69
CA THR A 153 -3.13 -7.63 8.93
C THR A 153 -4.34 -7.47 8.00
N LEU A 154 -5.49 -7.17 8.58
CA LEU A 154 -6.73 -6.88 7.85
C LEU A 154 -7.11 -5.42 8.06
N VAL A 155 -7.12 -4.63 6.99
CA VAL A 155 -7.46 -3.21 7.05
C VAL A 155 -8.88 -2.98 6.55
N PHE A 156 -9.73 -2.45 7.42
CA PHE A 156 -11.13 -2.15 7.09
C PHE A 156 -11.23 -1.01 6.08
N GLN A 157 -12.29 -1.01 5.28
CA GLN A 157 -12.50 0.00 4.22
C GLN A 157 -12.44 1.44 4.74
N PHE A 158 -11.90 2.35 3.93
CA PHE A 158 -11.72 3.77 4.22
C PHE A 158 -10.76 4.08 5.37
N CYS A 159 -10.04 3.11 5.92
CA CYS A 159 -8.99 3.39 6.90
C CYS A 159 -7.74 3.93 6.23
N GLN A 160 -7.02 4.76 6.98
CA GLN A 160 -5.71 5.31 6.61
C GLN A 160 -4.64 4.81 7.58
N ILE A 161 -3.49 4.40 7.05
CA ILE A 161 -2.28 4.10 7.83
C ILE A 161 -1.20 5.08 7.41
N GLY A 162 -0.77 5.94 8.33
CA GLY A 162 0.19 7.00 8.06
C GLY A 162 1.62 6.50 7.88
N ASP A 163 2.48 7.35 7.35
CA ASP A 163 3.86 7.04 7.00
C ASP A 163 4.65 6.45 8.19
N TYR A 164 5.52 5.49 7.88
CA TYR A 164 6.35 4.79 8.87
C TYR A 164 5.58 4.02 9.96
N ALA A 165 4.26 3.96 9.91
CA ALA A 165 3.48 3.18 10.86
C ALA A 165 3.72 1.68 10.69
N MET A 166 3.45 0.91 11.73
CA MET A 166 3.59 -0.53 11.70
C MET A 166 2.39 -1.21 12.37
N THR A 167 1.90 -2.29 11.77
CA THR A 167 0.91 -3.15 12.40
C THR A 167 1.56 -4.44 12.90
N ALA A 168 1.10 -4.94 14.04
CA ALA A 168 1.52 -6.24 14.54
C ALA A 168 0.92 -7.38 13.71
N PHE A 169 1.39 -8.62 13.96
CA PHE A 169 0.79 -9.83 13.39
C PHE A 169 -0.68 -9.96 13.76
N ALA A 170 -1.52 -10.36 12.80
CA ALA A 170 -2.97 -10.54 12.93
C ALA A 170 -3.73 -9.30 13.42
N ALA A 171 -3.25 -8.10 13.05
CA ALA A 171 -3.88 -6.84 13.41
C ALA A 171 -5.17 -6.59 12.61
N GLY A 172 -6.27 -6.25 13.31
CA GLY A 172 -7.53 -5.82 12.68
C GLY A 172 -7.70 -4.30 12.74
N VAL A 173 -7.32 -3.61 11.67
CA VAL A 173 -7.34 -2.13 11.60
C VAL A 173 -8.73 -1.66 11.22
N HIS A 174 -9.43 -0.99 12.14
CA HIS A 174 -10.80 -0.49 11.97
C HIS A 174 -10.93 1.03 12.11
N LYS A 175 -9.83 1.71 12.45
CA LYS A 175 -9.66 3.15 12.53
C LYS A 175 -8.28 3.53 12.00
N ASP A 176 -8.07 4.82 11.75
CA ASP A 176 -6.84 5.34 11.19
C ASP A 176 -5.66 5.17 12.16
N VAL A 177 -4.51 4.76 11.62
CA VAL A 177 -3.26 4.58 12.38
C VAL A 177 -2.36 5.78 12.09
N PRO A 178 -2.03 6.62 13.09
CA PRO A 178 -1.18 7.79 12.85
C PRO A 178 0.23 7.41 12.39
N PRO A 179 0.93 8.34 11.70
CA PRO A 179 2.32 8.15 11.27
C PRO A 179 3.25 7.71 12.41
N TYR A 180 4.21 6.84 12.11
CA TYR A 180 5.22 6.30 13.03
C TYR A 180 4.71 5.37 14.13
N PHE A 181 3.40 5.24 14.33
CA PHE A 181 2.86 4.50 15.46
C PHE A 181 2.74 3.01 15.15
N MET A 182 2.89 2.23 16.22
CA MET A 182 2.56 0.80 16.17
C MET A 182 1.12 0.58 16.59
N ALA A 183 0.43 -0.27 15.84
CA ALA A 183 -0.93 -0.71 16.11
C ALA A 183 -0.94 -2.23 16.31
N ALA A 184 -1.51 -2.71 17.42
CA ALA A 184 -1.54 -4.12 17.74
C ALA A 184 -2.93 -4.55 18.26
N GLY A 185 -3.27 -5.84 18.05
CA GLY A 185 -4.52 -6.43 18.51
C GLY A 185 -5.51 -6.73 17.39
N TYR A 186 -6.49 -7.59 17.66
CA TYR A 186 -7.57 -7.92 16.71
C TYR A 186 -8.48 -6.73 16.42
N ARG A 187 -8.71 -5.88 17.40
CA ARG A 187 -9.11 -4.47 17.26
C ARG A 187 -7.91 -3.67 17.69
N VAL A 188 -7.23 -3.09 16.72
CA VAL A 188 -5.95 -2.44 17.01
C VAL A 188 -6.09 -1.30 18.00
N GLU A 189 -5.11 -1.26 18.91
CA GLU A 189 -4.89 -0.19 19.87
C GLU A 189 -3.47 0.37 19.68
N PRO A 190 -3.18 1.59 20.15
CA PRO A 190 -1.83 2.14 20.12
C PRO A 190 -0.85 1.29 20.94
N ALA A 191 0.22 0.81 20.28
CA ALA A 191 1.23 -0.06 20.89
C ALA A 191 2.63 0.56 20.93
N GLY A 192 2.70 1.90 20.96
CA GLY A 192 3.96 2.64 20.98
C GLY A 192 4.40 3.12 19.59
N LEU A 193 5.71 3.27 19.41
CA LEU A 193 6.34 3.80 18.20
C LEU A 193 7.09 2.72 17.43
N ASN A 194 7.09 2.81 16.12
CA ASN A 194 8.00 2.10 15.24
C ASN A 194 9.41 2.70 15.26
N SER A 195 10.01 2.80 16.45
CA SER A 195 11.33 3.42 16.64
C SER A 195 12.44 2.72 15.86
N GLU A 196 12.31 1.41 15.67
CA GLU A 196 13.29 0.64 14.89
C GLU A 196 13.17 0.95 13.39
N GLY A 197 11.94 1.02 12.86
CA GLY A 197 11.71 1.45 11.49
C GLY A 197 12.24 2.86 11.24
N MET A 198 12.02 3.78 12.17
CA MET A 198 12.58 5.14 12.09
C MET A 198 14.11 5.13 12.03
N ARG A 199 14.79 4.38 12.92
CA ARG A 199 16.27 4.28 12.91
C ARG A 199 16.80 3.72 11.59
N ARG A 200 16.19 2.67 11.07
CA ARG A 200 16.57 2.05 9.78
C ARG A 200 16.43 3.01 8.60
N ASN A 201 15.52 3.98 8.71
CA ASN A 201 15.31 5.03 7.71
C ASN A 201 16.04 6.34 8.04
N GLY A 202 17.05 6.30 8.92
CA GLY A 202 17.99 7.40 9.14
C GLY A 202 17.51 8.51 10.08
N PHE A 203 16.42 8.33 10.83
CA PHE A 203 15.97 9.31 11.80
C PHE A 203 16.94 9.43 12.97
N THR A 204 17.25 10.65 13.37
CA THR A 204 18.12 10.93 14.53
C THR A 204 17.41 10.63 15.86
N ALA A 205 18.18 10.55 16.94
CA ALA A 205 17.62 10.35 18.28
C ALA A 205 16.67 11.49 18.68
N GLU A 206 16.99 12.72 18.27
CA GLU A 206 16.20 13.92 18.51
C GLU A 206 14.87 13.87 17.78
N GLN A 207 14.87 13.48 16.51
CA GLN A 207 13.65 13.29 15.71
C GLN A 207 12.74 12.20 16.30
N ILE A 208 13.32 11.07 16.71
CA ILE A 208 12.57 9.99 17.37
C ILE A 208 11.99 10.48 18.72
N ALA A 209 12.73 11.29 19.46
CA ALA A 209 12.25 11.89 20.72
C ALA A 209 11.09 12.87 20.47
N SER A 210 11.16 13.67 19.40
CA SER A 210 10.09 14.58 18.97
C SER A 210 8.80 13.82 18.62
N VAL A 211 8.89 12.75 17.84
CA VAL A 211 7.74 11.89 17.51
C VAL A 211 7.20 11.18 18.76
N LYS A 212 8.09 10.74 19.68
CA LYS A 212 7.67 10.16 20.96
C LYS A 212 6.86 11.14 21.80
N ASP A 213 7.24 12.42 21.78
CA ASP A 213 6.48 13.44 22.48
C ASP A 213 5.11 13.68 21.80
N ALA A 214 5.03 13.66 20.46
CA ALA A 214 3.75 13.69 19.74
C ALA A 214 2.84 12.51 20.13
N TYR A 215 3.38 11.29 20.22
CA TYR A 215 2.65 10.13 20.72
C TYR A 215 2.09 10.36 22.13
N LYS A 216 2.92 10.86 23.05
CA LYS A 216 2.48 11.19 24.42
C LYS A 216 1.40 12.28 24.42
N THR A 217 1.52 13.27 23.56
CA THR A 217 0.53 14.35 23.43
C THR A 217 -0.83 13.78 23.08
N ILE A 218 -0.91 12.83 22.14
CA ILE A 218 -2.17 12.20 21.72
C ILE A 218 -2.76 11.27 22.79
N TYR A 219 -1.92 10.46 23.46
CA TYR A 219 -2.41 9.32 24.25
C TYR A 219 -2.22 9.44 25.76
N HIS A 220 -1.30 10.27 26.24
CA HIS A 220 -0.91 10.26 27.65
C HIS A 220 -1.05 11.60 28.39
N ARG A 221 -1.29 12.71 27.69
CA ARG A 221 -1.44 14.01 28.36
C ARG A 221 -2.87 14.31 28.85
N GLY A 222 -3.83 13.47 28.50
CA GLY A 222 -5.23 13.64 28.94
C GLY A 222 -5.96 14.86 28.35
N ILE A 223 -5.41 15.49 27.31
CA ILE A 223 -6.03 16.63 26.61
C ILE A 223 -6.97 16.12 25.49
N PRO A 224 -7.96 16.92 25.07
CA PRO A 224 -8.82 16.62 23.92
C PRO A 224 -7.98 16.39 22.66
N PHE A 225 -8.45 15.49 21.78
CA PHE A 225 -7.73 15.16 20.55
C PHE A 225 -7.49 16.36 19.64
N GLU A 226 -8.46 17.24 19.50
CA GLU A 226 -8.32 18.45 18.66
C GLU A 226 -7.24 19.40 19.19
N GLU A 227 -7.06 19.48 20.50
CA GLU A 227 -5.99 20.25 21.13
C GLU A 227 -4.63 19.59 20.88
N ALA A 228 -4.54 18.27 21.06
CA ALA A 228 -3.33 17.50 20.75
C ALA A 228 -2.93 17.66 19.27
N LYS A 229 -3.91 17.56 18.36
CA LYS A 229 -3.73 17.77 16.92
C LYS A 229 -3.20 19.17 16.62
N ALA A 230 -3.78 20.21 17.20
CA ALA A 230 -3.35 21.61 17.01
C ALA A 230 -1.90 21.81 17.49
N GLU A 231 -1.54 21.25 18.65
CA GLU A 231 -0.16 21.31 19.18
C GLU A 231 0.83 20.64 18.23
N ILE A 232 0.52 19.43 17.73
CA ILE A 232 1.40 18.71 16.80
C ILE A 232 1.55 19.48 15.49
N LEU A 233 0.45 20.00 14.91
CA LEU A 233 0.50 20.78 13.68
C LEU A 233 1.32 22.06 13.81
N LYS A 234 1.25 22.74 14.96
CA LYS A 234 2.10 23.91 15.27
C LYS A 234 3.58 23.52 15.32
N ARG A 235 3.91 22.41 15.94
CA ARG A 235 5.29 21.90 16.00
C ARG A 235 5.81 21.48 14.62
N ALA A 236 4.94 20.93 13.76
CA ALA A 236 5.27 20.55 12.39
C ALA A 236 5.73 21.72 11.51
N GLU A 237 5.51 22.97 11.90
CA GLU A 237 6.05 24.15 11.21
C GLU A 237 7.58 24.26 11.30
N THR A 238 8.19 23.70 12.35
CA THR A 238 9.63 23.78 12.64
C THR A 238 10.31 22.41 12.76
N GLN A 239 9.56 21.34 12.94
CA GLN A 239 10.03 19.97 13.11
C GLN A 239 9.60 19.15 11.89
N SER A 240 10.51 18.97 10.93
CA SER A 240 10.24 18.36 9.64
C SER A 240 9.71 16.92 9.74
N GLU A 241 10.12 16.15 10.75
CA GLU A 241 9.63 14.80 11.01
C GLU A 241 8.16 14.76 11.39
N LEU A 242 7.58 15.85 11.87
CA LEU A 242 6.16 15.94 12.18
C LEU A 242 5.30 16.40 10.98
N ALA A 243 5.91 16.80 9.86
CA ALA A 243 5.18 17.33 8.70
C ALA A 243 4.15 16.33 8.15
N VAL A 244 4.44 15.04 8.18
CA VAL A 244 3.55 13.95 7.70
C VAL A 244 2.22 13.87 8.46
N PHE A 245 2.16 14.40 9.70
CA PHE A 245 0.90 14.47 10.45
C PHE A 245 -0.09 15.45 9.84
N LYS A 246 0.39 16.46 9.10
CA LYS A 246 -0.49 17.46 8.47
C LYS A 246 -1.44 16.82 7.47
N ASP A 247 -0.88 16.08 6.52
CA ASP A 247 -1.67 15.42 5.48
C ASP A 247 -2.50 14.27 6.05
N PHE A 248 -1.93 13.51 6.99
CA PHE A 248 -2.66 12.46 7.69
C PHE A 248 -3.91 13.01 8.40
N PHE A 249 -3.78 14.05 9.20
CA PHE A 249 -4.93 14.62 9.92
C PHE A 249 -5.95 15.31 9.00
N ALA A 250 -5.50 15.84 7.86
CA ALA A 250 -6.42 16.44 6.87
C ALA A 250 -7.29 15.38 6.18
N GLN A 251 -6.76 14.18 5.98
CA GLN A 251 -7.43 13.09 5.26
C GLN A 251 -8.16 12.12 6.21
N SER A 252 -7.84 12.11 7.50
CA SER A 252 -8.42 11.17 8.47
C SER A 252 -9.92 11.42 8.66
N THR A 253 -10.73 10.45 8.25
CA THR A 253 -12.21 10.52 8.32
C THR A 253 -12.83 9.52 9.29
N ARG A 254 -12.10 8.44 9.62
CA ARG A 254 -12.60 7.37 10.50
C ARG A 254 -12.22 7.56 11.97
N GLY A 255 -11.47 8.61 12.27
CA GLY A 255 -10.86 8.84 13.57
C GLY A 255 -9.72 7.87 13.85
N ILE A 256 -8.80 8.26 14.71
CA ILE A 256 -7.61 7.48 15.03
C ILE A 256 -7.88 6.35 16.03
N ILE A 257 -7.00 5.34 16.03
CA ILE A 257 -6.97 4.28 17.06
C ILE A 257 -6.80 4.90 18.46
N ARG A 258 -7.47 4.33 19.45
CA ARG A 258 -7.40 4.73 20.87
C ARG A 258 -7.61 3.53 21.76
#